data_f8fcc2b3036f14f73bc8a5713687a319
#
_entry.id   f8fcc2b3036f14f73bc8a5713687a319
#
_cell.length_a   1.000
_cell.length_b   1.000
_cell.length_c   1.000
_cell.angle_alpha   90.00
_cell.angle_beta   90.00
_cell.angle_gamma   90.00
#
_symmetry.space_group_name_H-M   'P 1'
#
loop_
_entity.id
_entity.type
_entity.pdbx_description
1 polymer ?
#
loop_
_entity_poly.entity_id
_entity_poly.type
_entity_poly.pdbx_seq_one_letter_code
_entity_poly.pdbx_strand_id
1 'polypeptide(L)'
;RSTLFPYTTLFRSALAVMADGASAWFTGIGGKAVFQIPMGFSLALLGAGYLIGIVGGIAMLLGTFFAWGLAVPFFTMSGDIPTDATIVSYAMSMWKTKVRFIGVGTIGIAAIWTLLILMKPMVQGMVHSFRMLKGTQEASEHRIDIDLSPKTMIYILIATVALIVISLHHFIAAAPVSPELALLLVVVCTFLAVFIGFFVAAASGYMAGLVGSSSSPISGIGIISVIVISLVLVSIGNASGLFETADGQKFLTALTLFTASIVLTTATISNDNLQDLKTGLLVEATPWRQQVALIIGCFVGALVIAPVLEILYHAYGFTGALPRPDMDPSQALRSEEHTSELQSRVSIS
;
A
#
# COMPACT_ATOMS: atom_id res chain seq x y z
N ARG A 1 -17.75 18.57 -40.29
CA ARG A 1 -18.13 17.50 -39.31
C ARG A 1 -17.80 17.85 -37.83
N SER A 2 -17.53 19.12 -37.51
CA SER A 2 -17.11 19.56 -36.18
C SER A 2 -18.06 20.55 -35.47
N THR A 3 -19.33 20.59 -35.88
CA THR A 3 -20.27 21.62 -35.36
C THR A 3 -21.48 21.07 -34.60
N LEU A 4 -21.53 19.78 -34.27
CA LEU A 4 -22.73 19.19 -33.67
C LEU A 4 -22.83 19.22 -32.16
N PHE A 5 -21.76 19.52 -31.40
CA PHE A 5 -21.85 19.64 -29.93
C PHE A 5 -20.86 20.65 -29.35
N PRO A 6 -21.14 21.95 -29.41
CA PRO A 6 -20.28 22.96 -28.75
C PRO A 6 -20.23 22.76 -27.22
N TYR A 7 -21.26 22.17 -26.63
CA TYR A 7 -21.33 21.90 -25.18
C TYR A 7 -20.38 20.78 -24.73
N THR A 8 -20.09 19.80 -25.58
CA THR A 8 -19.13 18.72 -25.23
C THR A 8 -17.70 19.23 -25.20
N THR A 9 -17.35 20.20 -26.05
CA THR A 9 -16.02 20.83 -26.05
C THR A 9 -15.84 21.74 -24.84
N LEU A 10 -16.89 22.50 -24.49
CA LEU A 10 -16.88 23.37 -23.31
C LEU A 10 -16.82 22.57 -22.01
N PHE A 11 -17.59 21.47 -21.95
CA PHE A 11 -17.59 20.54 -20.82
C PHE A 11 -16.27 19.77 -20.70
N ARG A 12 -15.67 19.35 -21.82
CA ARG A 12 -14.33 18.77 -21.85
C ARG A 12 -13.25 19.77 -21.44
N SER A 13 -13.31 21.01 -21.91
CA SER A 13 -12.37 22.05 -21.53
C SER A 13 -12.52 22.44 -20.06
N ALA A 14 -13.75 22.51 -19.54
CA ALA A 14 -13.99 22.75 -18.12
C ALA A 14 -13.52 21.56 -17.25
N LEU A 15 -13.76 20.33 -17.71
CA LEU A 15 -13.24 19.13 -17.04
C LEU A 15 -11.71 19.04 -17.14
N ALA A 16 -11.09 19.40 -18.25
CA ALA A 16 -9.65 19.43 -18.42
C ALA A 16 -9.00 20.51 -17.53
N VAL A 17 -9.58 21.69 -17.46
CA VAL A 17 -9.13 22.77 -16.54
C VAL A 17 -9.30 22.34 -15.08
N MET A 18 -10.35 21.58 -14.76
CA MET A 18 -10.56 21.04 -13.41
C MET A 18 -9.66 19.83 -13.11
N ALA A 19 -9.29 19.02 -14.12
CA ALA A 19 -8.40 17.87 -13.99
C ALA A 19 -6.91 18.28 -13.93
N ASP A 20 -6.52 19.38 -14.55
CA ASP A 20 -5.17 19.94 -14.49
C ASP A 20 -4.83 20.58 -13.13
N GLY A 21 -5.69 20.38 -12.12
CA GLY A 21 -5.40 20.75 -10.74
C GLY A 21 -5.07 22.22 -10.55
N ALA A 22 -6.00 23.11 -10.96
CA ALA A 22 -5.89 24.51 -10.61
C ALA A 22 -5.83 24.65 -9.09
N SER A 23 -4.63 24.68 -8.53
CA SER A 23 -4.40 24.96 -7.12
C SER A 23 -4.29 26.47 -6.92
N ALA A 24 -5.12 27.01 -6.06
CA ALA A 24 -4.99 28.41 -5.66
C ALA A 24 -3.88 28.50 -4.59
N TRP A 25 -2.87 29.32 -4.86
CA TRP A 25 -1.76 29.58 -3.96
C TRP A 25 -1.89 30.98 -3.38
N PHE A 26 -1.74 31.09 -2.06
CA PHE A 26 -1.82 32.36 -1.34
C PHE A 26 -0.57 32.53 -0.47
N THR A 27 -0.05 33.75 -0.42
CA THR A 27 1.01 34.12 0.50
C THR A 27 0.46 35.06 1.57
N GLY A 28 0.69 34.72 2.85
CA GLY A 28 0.31 35.55 4.00
C GLY A 28 1.53 35.97 4.80
N ILE A 29 1.33 36.81 5.82
CA ILE A 29 2.30 37.24 6.86
C ILE A 29 3.73 37.41 6.34
N GLY A 30 4.05 38.63 5.83
CA GLY A 30 5.39 38.97 5.36
C GLY A 30 5.81 38.25 4.05
N GLY A 31 4.90 37.69 3.29
CA GLY A 31 5.17 37.00 2.00
C GLY A 31 5.81 35.63 2.12
N LYS A 32 6.04 35.14 3.34
CA LYS A 32 6.72 33.84 3.58
C LYS A 32 5.76 32.68 3.88
N ALA A 33 4.59 32.94 4.48
CA ALA A 33 3.59 31.90 4.73
C ALA A 33 2.89 31.48 3.43
N VAL A 34 3.00 30.23 3.03
CA VAL A 34 2.41 29.72 1.79
C VAL A 34 1.25 28.79 2.11
N PHE A 35 0.09 29.11 1.57
CA PHE A 35 -1.14 28.33 1.69
C PHE A 35 -1.52 27.79 0.33
N GLN A 36 -2.05 26.58 0.29
CA GLN A 36 -2.63 25.99 -0.92
C GLN A 36 -4.08 25.55 -0.65
N ILE A 37 -4.97 25.89 -1.55
CA ILE A 37 -6.29 25.30 -1.64
C ILE A 37 -6.27 24.41 -2.89
N PRO A 38 -6.22 23.07 -2.75
CA PRO A 38 -6.29 22.18 -3.89
C PRO A 38 -7.68 22.24 -4.51
N MET A 39 -7.76 22.63 -5.78
CA MET A 39 -9.01 22.74 -6.53
C MET A 39 -8.98 21.76 -7.70
N GLY A 40 -9.04 20.47 -7.40
CA GLY A 40 -9.18 19.41 -8.38
C GLY A 40 -10.59 18.80 -8.34
N PHE A 41 -11.18 18.53 -9.50
CA PHE A 41 -12.43 17.83 -9.62
C PHE A 41 -12.22 16.50 -10.36
N SER A 42 -12.61 15.42 -9.72
CA SER A 42 -12.59 14.09 -10.33
C SER A 42 -13.87 13.36 -9.97
N LEU A 43 -14.59 12.88 -10.98
CA LEU A 43 -15.79 12.05 -10.78
C LEU A 43 -15.50 10.76 -10.03
N ALA A 44 -14.31 10.17 -10.25
CA ALA A 44 -13.88 8.98 -9.52
C ALA A 44 -13.69 9.28 -8.03
N LEU A 45 -13.04 10.40 -7.68
CA LEU A 45 -12.87 10.82 -6.29
C LEU A 45 -14.19 11.23 -5.64
N LEU A 46 -15.12 11.82 -6.39
CA LEU A 46 -16.47 12.11 -5.89
C LEU A 46 -17.21 10.81 -5.54
N GLY A 47 -17.15 9.80 -6.42
CA GLY A 47 -17.73 8.49 -6.16
C GLY A 47 -17.10 7.78 -4.97
N ALA A 48 -15.77 7.81 -4.86
CA ALA A 48 -15.04 7.28 -3.71
C ALA A 48 -15.43 8.00 -2.41
N GLY A 49 -15.51 9.34 -2.45
CA GLY A 49 -15.95 10.15 -1.29
C GLY A 49 -17.37 9.82 -0.83
N TYR A 50 -18.27 9.56 -1.78
CA TYR A 50 -19.64 9.11 -1.47
C TYR A 50 -19.65 7.76 -0.75
N LEU A 51 -18.82 6.80 -1.19
CA LEU A 51 -18.69 5.48 -0.57
C LEU A 51 -18.06 5.54 0.82
N ILE A 52 -17.05 6.39 1.02
CA ILE A 52 -16.37 6.58 2.32
C ILE A 52 -17.29 7.24 3.34
N GLY A 53 -18.22 8.06 2.88
CA GLY A 53 -19.19 8.74 3.70
C GLY A 53 -18.64 10.01 4.39
N ILE A 54 -19.56 10.70 5.10
CA ILE A 54 -19.29 12.04 5.64
C ILE A 54 -18.16 12.07 6.68
N VAL A 55 -18.05 11.03 7.50
CA VAL A 55 -17.04 10.96 8.58
C VAL A 55 -15.63 10.91 7.98
N GLY A 56 -15.42 10.07 6.98
CA GLY A 56 -14.15 9.99 6.27
C GLY A 56 -13.85 11.27 5.49
N GLY A 57 -14.87 11.88 4.86
CA GLY A 57 -14.76 13.17 4.18
C GLY A 57 -14.32 14.29 5.12
N ILE A 58 -14.91 14.39 6.32
CA ILE A 58 -14.50 15.38 7.34
C ILE A 58 -13.07 15.11 7.81
N ALA A 59 -12.69 13.86 8.05
CA ALA A 59 -11.32 13.53 8.44
C ALA A 59 -10.29 13.95 7.40
N MET A 60 -10.56 13.70 6.11
CA MET A 60 -9.70 14.15 5.00
C MET A 60 -9.63 15.69 4.91
N LEU A 61 -10.75 16.38 5.08
CA LEU A 61 -10.80 17.85 5.09
C LEU A 61 -9.94 18.42 6.23
N LEU A 62 -10.08 17.87 7.45
CA LEU A 62 -9.26 18.25 8.59
C LEU A 62 -7.78 17.99 8.33
N GLY A 63 -7.42 16.82 7.76
CA GLY A 63 -6.05 16.49 7.40
C GLY A 63 -5.46 17.48 6.39
N THR A 64 -6.23 17.85 5.36
CA THR A 64 -5.84 18.85 4.36
C THR A 64 -5.66 20.24 5.02
N PHE A 65 -6.57 20.63 5.90
CA PHE A 65 -6.47 21.89 6.64
C PHE A 65 -5.21 21.92 7.52
N PHE A 66 -4.94 20.87 8.28
CA PHE A 66 -3.71 20.80 9.07
C PHE A 66 -2.44 20.81 8.22
N ALA A 67 -2.43 20.09 7.10
CA ALA A 67 -1.25 20.03 6.23
C ALA A 67 -1.00 21.37 5.54
N TRP A 68 -1.97 21.86 4.78
CA TRP A 68 -1.82 23.04 3.90
C TRP A 68 -2.24 24.36 4.54
N GLY A 69 -3.08 24.32 5.57
CA GLY A 69 -3.49 25.52 6.32
C GLY A 69 -2.60 25.85 7.52
N LEU A 70 -1.92 24.89 8.11
CA LEU A 70 -1.09 25.11 9.30
C LEU A 70 0.38 24.67 9.12
N ALA A 71 0.63 23.42 8.76
CA ALA A 71 1.98 22.85 8.78
C ALA A 71 2.87 23.42 7.67
N VAL A 72 2.41 23.46 6.41
CA VAL A 72 3.18 24.05 5.30
C VAL A 72 3.48 25.52 5.56
N PRO A 73 2.49 26.39 5.90
CA PRO A 73 2.76 27.78 6.26
C PRO A 73 3.77 27.93 7.38
N PHE A 74 3.67 27.13 8.44
CA PHE A 74 4.60 27.14 9.57
C PHE A 74 6.04 26.85 9.13
N PHE A 75 6.24 25.78 8.34
CA PHE A 75 7.58 25.43 7.87
C PHE A 75 8.15 26.38 6.82
N THR A 76 7.30 26.99 5.99
CA THR A 76 7.75 27.99 5.02
C THR A 76 8.11 29.33 5.69
N MET A 77 7.45 29.69 6.79
CA MET A 77 7.82 30.87 7.60
C MET A 77 9.13 30.68 8.37
N SER A 78 9.37 29.45 8.88
CA SER A 78 10.51 29.15 9.76
C SER A 78 11.83 28.93 8.99
N GLY A 79 11.79 28.82 7.67
CA GLY A 79 12.96 28.58 6.84
C GLY A 79 13.26 29.75 5.89
N ASP A 80 14.51 29.81 5.41
CA ASP A 80 14.89 30.74 4.38
C ASP A 80 14.64 30.14 3.00
N ILE A 81 13.97 30.92 2.14
CA ILE A 81 13.68 30.50 0.77
C ILE A 81 14.99 30.56 -0.03
N PRO A 82 15.45 29.44 -0.63
CA PRO A 82 16.62 29.47 -1.48
C PRO A 82 16.45 30.46 -2.63
N THR A 83 17.52 31.16 -2.99
CA THR A 83 17.51 32.22 -4.03
C THR A 83 17.09 31.70 -5.40
N ASP A 84 17.30 30.41 -5.67
CA ASP A 84 17.00 29.74 -6.94
C ASP A 84 15.63 29.06 -6.97
N ALA A 85 14.86 29.09 -5.86
CA ALA A 85 13.58 28.41 -5.76
C ALA A 85 12.41 29.38 -5.79
N THR A 86 11.35 29.03 -6.53
CA THR A 86 10.08 29.74 -6.42
C THR A 86 9.40 29.41 -5.08
N ILE A 87 8.60 30.33 -4.56
CA ILE A 87 7.85 30.14 -3.30
C ILE A 87 7.03 28.86 -3.33
N VAL A 88 6.43 28.54 -4.48
CA VAL A 88 5.62 27.31 -4.70
C VAL A 88 6.48 26.06 -4.64
N SER A 89 7.64 26.04 -5.32
CA SER A 89 8.54 24.90 -5.31
C SER A 89 9.12 24.65 -3.91
N TYR A 90 9.39 25.71 -3.17
CA TYR A 90 9.83 25.62 -1.77
C TYR A 90 8.74 25.04 -0.86
N ALA A 91 7.49 25.52 -0.99
CA ALA A 91 6.36 24.97 -0.23
C ALA A 91 6.13 23.47 -0.53
N MET A 92 6.21 23.07 -1.81
CA MET A 92 6.14 21.67 -2.22
C MET A 92 7.29 20.83 -1.65
N SER A 93 8.50 21.39 -1.57
CA SER A 93 9.63 20.75 -0.92
C SER A 93 9.38 20.54 0.58
N MET A 94 8.88 21.55 1.29
CA MET A 94 8.52 21.45 2.71
C MET A 94 7.42 20.40 2.93
N TRP A 95 6.41 20.35 2.07
CA TRP A 95 5.40 19.33 2.13
C TRP A 95 6.00 17.93 1.95
N LYS A 96 6.84 17.71 0.92
CA LYS A 96 7.46 16.41 0.63
C LYS A 96 8.41 15.94 1.72
N THR A 97 9.21 16.84 2.29
CA THR A 97 10.31 16.48 3.21
C THR A 97 9.93 16.53 4.68
N LYS A 98 8.89 17.26 5.08
CA LYS A 98 8.50 17.45 6.49
C LYS A 98 7.04 17.08 6.75
N VAL A 99 6.10 17.75 6.09
CA VAL A 99 4.66 17.61 6.41
C VAL A 99 4.12 16.22 6.09
N ARG A 100 4.56 15.63 4.98
CA ARG A 100 4.19 14.26 4.60
C ARG A 100 4.55 13.25 5.69
N PHE A 101 5.70 13.40 6.34
CA PHE A 101 6.13 12.51 7.42
C PHE A 101 5.30 12.66 8.70
N ILE A 102 4.75 13.85 8.97
CA ILE A 102 3.77 14.03 10.06
C ILE A 102 2.51 13.21 9.77
N GLY A 103 2.03 13.23 8.53
CA GLY A 103 0.91 12.40 8.08
C GLY A 103 1.21 10.91 8.22
N VAL A 104 2.39 10.46 7.80
CA VAL A 104 2.85 9.06 7.96
C VAL A 104 2.86 8.66 9.44
N GLY A 105 3.38 9.52 10.33
CA GLY A 105 3.35 9.28 11.77
C GLY A 105 1.93 9.16 12.33
N THR A 106 1.02 10.02 11.89
CA THR A 106 -0.40 9.96 12.29
C THR A 106 -1.05 8.65 11.87
N ILE A 107 -0.82 8.21 10.62
CA ILE A 107 -1.31 6.91 10.13
C ILE A 107 -0.72 5.76 10.95
N GLY A 108 0.59 5.81 11.25
CA GLY A 108 1.26 4.79 12.06
C GLY A 108 0.65 4.66 13.47
N ILE A 109 0.45 5.79 14.17
CA ILE A 109 -0.16 5.80 15.50
C ILE A 109 -1.61 5.29 15.45
N ALA A 110 -2.39 5.74 14.47
CA ALA A 110 -3.77 5.27 14.28
C ALA A 110 -3.83 3.76 14.02
N ALA A 111 -2.88 3.22 13.25
CA ALA A 111 -2.79 1.79 12.99
C ALA A 111 -2.41 1.00 14.26
N ILE A 112 -1.45 1.47 15.07
CA ILE A 112 -1.11 0.86 16.36
C ILE A 112 -2.35 0.83 17.26
N TRP A 113 -3.06 1.95 17.37
CA TRP A 113 -4.29 2.05 18.15
C TRP A 113 -5.36 1.05 17.69
N THR A 114 -5.55 0.96 16.37
CA THR A 114 -6.50 0.01 15.76
C THR A 114 -6.11 -1.44 16.07
N LEU A 115 -4.84 -1.80 15.93
CA LEU A 115 -4.34 -3.13 16.26
C LEU A 115 -4.55 -3.47 17.75
N LEU A 116 -4.30 -2.52 18.65
CA LEU A 116 -4.51 -2.72 20.09
C LEU A 116 -6.01 -2.99 20.43
N ILE A 117 -6.92 -2.24 19.82
CA ILE A 117 -8.37 -2.46 20.00
C ILE A 117 -8.79 -3.83 19.46
N LEU A 118 -8.25 -4.22 18.30
CA LEU A 118 -8.58 -5.49 17.65
C LEU A 118 -7.89 -6.71 18.28
N MET A 119 -6.89 -6.51 19.13
CA MET A 119 -6.13 -7.61 19.76
C MET A 119 -7.07 -8.59 20.50
N LYS A 120 -8.00 -8.07 21.29
CA LYS A 120 -8.93 -8.92 22.07
C LYS A 120 -9.81 -9.81 21.18
N PRO A 121 -10.61 -9.28 20.24
CA PRO A 121 -11.43 -10.12 19.35
C PRO A 121 -10.58 -11.04 18.46
N MET A 122 -9.41 -10.60 18.04
CA MET A 122 -8.49 -11.41 17.24
C MET A 122 -7.96 -12.63 18.01
N VAL A 123 -7.51 -12.44 19.26
CA VAL A 123 -7.08 -13.55 20.12
C VAL A 123 -8.24 -14.50 20.43
N GLN A 124 -9.43 -13.97 20.67
CA GLN A 124 -10.63 -14.80 20.90
C GLN A 124 -10.98 -15.65 19.68
N GLY A 125 -10.95 -15.07 18.47
CA GLY A 125 -11.15 -15.78 17.22
C GLY A 125 -10.11 -16.86 16.99
N MET A 126 -8.83 -16.54 17.25
CA MET A 126 -7.73 -17.50 17.16
C MET A 126 -7.91 -18.68 18.11
N VAL A 127 -8.21 -18.42 19.38
CA VAL A 127 -8.46 -19.48 20.39
C VAL A 127 -9.67 -20.32 19.96
N HIS A 128 -10.71 -19.72 19.41
CA HIS A 128 -11.86 -20.46 18.90
C HIS A 128 -11.48 -21.37 17.73
N SER A 129 -10.71 -20.87 16.76
CA SER A 129 -10.20 -21.66 15.64
C SER A 129 -9.32 -22.83 16.09
N PHE A 130 -8.45 -22.62 17.07
CA PHE A 130 -7.63 -23.71 17.65
C PHE A 130 -8.45 -24.76 18.40
N ARG A 131 -9.54 -24.35 19.05
CA ARG A 131 -10.46 -25.31 19.69
C ARG A 131 -11.21 -26.16 18.66
N MET A 132 -11.61 -25.55 17.55
CA MET A 132 -12.23 -26.27 16.43
C MET A 132 -11.28 -27.29 15.80
N LEU A 133 -9.98 -26.99 15.70
CA LEU A 133 -8.97 -27.94 15.22
C LEU A 133 -8.83 -29.18 16.11
N LYS A 134 -9.12 -29.05 17.42
CA LYS A 134 -9.02 -30.14 18.41
C LYS A 134 -10.34 -30.89 18.65
N GLY A 135 -11.46 -30.31 18.26
CA GLY A 135 -12.78 -30.93 18.43
C GLY A 135 -13.21 -31.68 17.16
N THR A 136 -13.77 -32.86 17.32
CA THR A 136 -14.58 -33.52 16.29
C THR A 136 -15.87 -32.70 16.15
N GLN A 137 -15.86 -31.73 15.26
CA GLN A 137 -17.10 -31.06 14.89
C GLN A 137 -17.92 -32.03 14.03
N GLU A 138 -19.17 -32.27 14.45
CA GLU A 138 -20.14 -32.88 13.56
C GLU A 138 -20.19 -32.06 12.28
N ALA A 139 -19.99 -32.73 11.15
CA ALA A 139 -19.98 -32.09 9.86
C ALA A 139 -21.32 -31.38 9.68
N SER A 140 -21.31 -30.03 9.61
CA SER A 140 -22.52 -29.29 9.33
C SER A 140 -23.08 -29.75 7.98
N GLU A 141 -24.37 -30.12 7.95
CA GLU A 141 -25.06 -30.55 6.73
C GLU A 141 -25.33 -29.36 5.79
N HIS A 142 -25.22 -28.14 6.31
CA HIS A 142 -25.47 -26.94 5.51
C HIS A 142 -24.26 -26.55 4.67
N ARG A 143 -24.48 -26.42 3.37
CA ARG A 143 -23.42 -26.05 2.40
C ARG A 143 -22.69 -24.74 2.71
N ILE A 144 -23.34 -23.80 3.41
CA ILE A 144 -22.81 -22.49 3.80
C ILE A 144 -21.77 -22.58 4.93
N ASP A 145 -21.71 -23.70 5.62
CA ASP A 145 -20.77 -23.92 6.73
C ASP A 145 -19.58 -24.82 6.33
N ILE A 146 -19.56 -25.31 5.08
CA ILE A 146 -18.50 -26.21 4.60
C ILE A 146 -17.30 -25.36 4.19
N ASP A 147 -16.27 -25.34 5.03
CA ASP A 147 -15.00 -24.65 4.82
C ASP A 147 -13.90 -25.62 4.34
N LEU A 148 -12.73 -25.09 3.97
CA LEU A 148 -11.55 -25.91 3.67
C LEU A 148 -11.16 -26.76 4.90
N SER A 149 -10.80 -28.01 4.64
CA SER A 149 -10.39 -28.88 5.74
C SER A 149 -9.14 -28.31 6.45
N PRO A 150 -9.03 -28.45 7.79
CA PRO A 150 -7.87 -27.98 8.54
C PRO A 150 -6.54 -28.57 8.02
N LYS A 151 -6.56 -29.81 7.56
CA LYS A 151 -5.37 -30.45 6.95
C LYS A 151 -4.94 -29.76 5.66
N THR A 152 -5.90 -29.42 4.80
CA THR A 152 -5.65 -28.66 3.56
C THR A 152 -5.07 -27.28 3.87
N MET A 153 -5.62 -26.56 4.86
CA MET A 153 -5.08 -25.27 5.30
C MET A 153 -3.62 -25.35 5.77
N ILE A 154 -3.28 -26.40 6.54
CA ILE A 154 -1.90 -26.63 7.01
C ILE A 154 -0.97 -26.92 5.81
N TYR A 155 -1.38 -27.73 4.84
CA TYR A 155 -0.56 -27.98 3.65
C TYR A 155 -0.34 -26.72 2.82
N ILE A 156 -1.38 -25.89 2.64
CA ILE A 156 -1.26 -24.60 1.95
C ILE A 156 -0.29 -23.68 2.70
N LEU A 157 -0.41 -23.60 4.03
CA LEU A 157 0.49 -22.78 4.86
C LEU A 157 1.95 -23.24 4.71
N ILE A 158 2.22 -24.53 4.82
CA ILE A 158 3.58 -25.09 4.65
C ILE A 158 4.12 -24.77 3.24
N ALA A 159 3.31 -24.98 2.20
CA ALA A 159 3.69 -24.66 0.83
C ALA A 159 3.99 -23.17 0.65
N THR A 160 3.18 -22.30 1.22
CA THR A 160 3.39 -20.83 1.17
C THR A 160 4.67 -20.43 1.89
N VAL A 161 4.92 -20.96 3.08
CA VAL A 161 6.18 -20.68 3.83
C VAL A 161 7.39 -21.19 3.04
N ALA A 162 7.31 -22.37 2.42
CA ALA A 162 8.39 -22.88 1.57
C ALA A 162 8.64 -21.94 0.37
N LEU A 163 7.60 -21.44 -0.28
CA LEU A 163 7.71 -20.47 -1.38
C LEU A 163 8.35 -19.16 -0.90
N ILE A 164 7.99 -18.66 0.28
CA ILE A 164 8.62 -17.47 0.88
C ILE A 164 10.11 -17.69 1.10
N VAL A 165 10.50 -18.83 1.67
CA VAL A 165 11.91 -19.19 1.88
C VAL A 165 12.68 -19.26 0.57
N ILE A 166 12.12 -19.93 -0.45
CA ILE A 166 12.73 -20.05 -1.78
C ILE A 166 12.90 -18.66 -2.42
N SER A 167 11.87 -17.83 -2.37
CA SER A 167 11.90 -16.49 -2.94
C SER A 167 12.93 -15.58 -2.25
N LEU A 168 12.97 -15.58 -0.91
CA LEU A 168 13.95 -14.85 -0.12
C LEU A 168 15.38 -15.36 -0.36
N HIS A 169 15.56 -16.68 -0.40
CA HIS A 169 16.86 -17.27 -0.69
C HIS A 169 17.36 -16.85 -2.08
N HIS A 170 16.51 -16.92 -3.09
CA HIS A 170 16.85 -16.50 -4.45
C HIS A 170 17.18 -15.01 -4.53
N PHE A 171 16.40 -14.16 -3.83
CA PHE A 171 16.64 -12.72 -3.77
C PHE A 171 17.99 -12.38 -3.09
N ILE A 172 18.28 -13.03 -1.96
CA ILE A 172 19.50 -12.79 -1.18
C ILE A 172 20.74 -13.39 -1.86
N ALA A 173 20.60 -14.50 -2.57
CA ALA A 173 21.71 -15.14 -3.30
C ALA A 173 22.31 -14.26 -4.40
N ALA A 174 21.57 -13.26 -4.91
CA ALA A 174 22.07 -12.29 -5.87
C ALA A 174 22.93 -11.18 -5.23
N ALA A 175 22.98 -11.11 -3.90
CA ALA A 175 23.70 -10.05 -3.17
C ALA A 175 25.12 -10.49 -2.79
N PRO A 176 26.09 -9.58 -2.69
CA PRO A 176 27.46 -9.86 -2.30
C PRO A 176 27.57 -9.99 -0.76
N VAL A 177 26.92 -11.01 -0.20
CA VAL A 177 26.93 -11.29 1.26
C VAL A 177 27.54 -12.65 1.55
N SER A 178 28.13 -12.81 2.73
CA SER A 178 28.67 -14.13 3.15
C SER A 178 27.55 -15.17 3.28
N PRO A 179 27.82 -16.45 3.02
CA PRO A 179 26.80 -17.51 3.12
C PRO A 179 26.10 -17.59 4.48
N GLU A 180 26.86 -17.36 5.56
CA GLU A 180 26.34 -17.36 6.93
C GLU A 180 25.35 -16.23 7.16
N LEU A 181 25.70 -15.01 6.69
CA LEU A 181 24.83 -13.85 6.78
C LEU A 181 23.60 -13.99 5.87
N ALA A 182 23.76 -14.58 4.68
CA ALA A 182 22.65 -14.87 3.79
C ALA A 182 21.63 -15.81 4.45
N LEU A 183 22.10 -16.88 5.10
CA LEU A 183 21.22 -17.80 5.82
C LEU A 183 20.50 -17.10 6.98
N LEU A 184 21.22 -16.29 7.77
CA LEU A 184 20.63 -15.50 8.85
C LEU A 184 19.53 -14.58 8.33
N LEU A 185 19.79 -13.85 7.24
CA LEU A 185 18.82 -12.93 6.64
C LEU A 185 17.57 -13.68 6.10
N VAL A 186 17.75 -14.84 5.45
CA VAL A 186 16.61 -15.66 5.01
C VAL A 186 15.75 -16.09 6.20
N VAL A 187 16.36 -16.59 7.28
CA VAL A 187 15.64 -17.04 8.47
C VAL A 187 14.91 -15.89 9.14
N VAL A 188 15.58 -14.77 9.35
CA VAL A 188 15.00 -13.60 10.02
C VAL A 188 13.87 -12.99 9.17
N CYS A 189 14.09 -12.78 7.87
CA CYS A 189 13.05 -12.23 6.99
C CYS A 189 11.85 -13.17 6.86
N THR A 190 12.08 -14.50 6.78
CA THR A 190 10.98 -15.48 6.78
C THR A 190 10.19 -15.41 8.09
N PHE A 191 10.90 -15.39 9.22
CA PHE A 191 10.23 -15.27 10.53
C PHE A 191 9.40 -13.99 10.62
N LEU A 192 9.96 -12.85 10.23
CA LEU A 192 9.26 -11.56 10.24
C LEU A 192 8.05 -11.58 9.28
N ALA A 193 8.23 -12.11 8.06
CA ALA A 193 7.15 -12.20 7.08
C ALA A 193 5.99 -13.07 7.58
N VAL A 194 6.28 -14.24 8.15
CA VAL A 194 5.27 -15.16 8.67
C VAL A 194 4.63 -14.61 9.95
N PHE A 195 5.44 -14.13 10.90
CA PHE A 195 4.95 -13.66 12.19
C PHE A 195 4.12 -12.38 12.04
N ILE A 196 4.67 -11.35 11.42
CA ILE A 196 3.94 -10.10 11.19
C ILE A 196 2.77 -10.36 10.25
N GLY A 197 2.99 -11.11 9.16
CA GLY A 197 1.96 -11.46 8.19
C GLY A 197 0.75 -12.14 8.82
N PHE A 198 0.96 -13.05 9.77
CA PHE A 198 -0.11 -13.70 10.50
C PHE A 198 -1.00 -12.71 11.27
N PHE A 199 -0.40 -11.83 12.07
CA PHE A 199 -1.15 -10.83 12.83
C PHE A 199 -1.86 -9.82 11.92
N VAL A 200 -1.19 -9.42 10.87
CA VAL A 200 -1.71 -8.46 9.90
C VAL A 200 -2.87 -9.06 9.10
N ALA A 201 -2.74 -10.31 8.66
CA ALA A 201 -3.81 -11.04 7.98
C ALA A 201 -5.05 -11.19 8.89
N ALA A 202 -4.83 -11.57 10.16
CA ALA A 202 -5.92 -11.70 11.12
C ALA A 202 -6.65 -10.36 11.36
N ALA A 203 -5.90 -9.27 11.52
CA ALA A 203 -6.48 -7.94 11.72
C ALA A 203 -7.22 -7.43 10.48
N SER A 204 -6.59 -7.51 9.31
CA SER A 204 -7.17 -7.04 8.04
C SER A 204 -8.42 -7.83 7.66
N GLY A 205 -8.36 -9.16 7.76
CA GLY A 205 -9.50 -10.02 7.47
C GLY A 205 -10.66 -9.78 8.43
N TYR A 206 -10.39 -9.66 9.74
CA TYR A 206 -11.42 -9.36 10.72
C TYR A 206 -12.14 -8.05 10.43
N MET A 207 -11.39 -6.99 10.10
CA MET A 207 -11.97 -5.69 9.72
C MET A 207 -12.76 -5.77 8.43
N ALA A 208 -12.25 -6.46 7.42
CA ALA A 208 -12.96 -6.65 6.15
C ALA A 208 -14.29 -7.38 6.34
N GLY A 209 -14.33 -8.40 7.19
CA GLY A 209 -15.56 -9.13 7.52
C GLY A 209 -16.60 -8.31 8.28
N LEU A 210 -16.18 -7.31 9.09
CA LEU A 210 -17.08 -6.46 9.88
C LEU A 210 -17.57 -5.23 9.11
N VAL A 211 -16.65 -4.49 8.48
CA VAL A 211 -16.89 -3.12 7.97
C VAL A 211 -16.70 -3.03 6.45
N GLY A 212 -16.08 -4.01 5.87
CA GLY A 212 -15.72 -4.04 4.44
C GLY A 212 -14.25 -3.68 4.20
N SER A 213 -13.75 -4.05 3.01
CA SER A 213 -12.34 -3.91 2.65
C SER A 213 -11.85 -2.47 2.62
N SER A 214 -12.70 -1.51 2.23
CA SER A 214 -12.36 -0.09 2.13
C SER A 214 -11.98 0.56 3.48
N SER A 215 -12.44 -0.01 4.59
CA SER A 215 -12.17 0.49 5.95
C SER A 215 -11.02 -0.24 6.65
N SER A 216 -10.40 -1.20 5.98
CA SER A 216 -9.28 -1.96 6.52
C SER A 216 -8.01 -1.10 6.61
N PRO A 217 -7.27 -1.10 7.74
CA PRO A 217 -6.13 -0.22 7.97
C PRO A 217 -4.84 -0.72 7.29
N ILE A 218 -4.92 -1.22 6.04
CA ILE A 218 -3.79 -1.86 5.32
C ILE A 218 -2.59 -0.91 5.20
N SER A 219 -2.83 0.36 4.85
CA SER A 219 -1.75 1.36 4.72
C SER A 219 -1.00 1.60 6.03
N GLY A 220 -1.74 1.71 7.14
CA GLY A 220 -1.13 1.90 8.47
C GLY A 220 -0.36 0.68 8.94
N ILE A 221 -0.90 -0.50 8.73
CA ILE A 221 -0.25 -1.78 9.01
C ILE A 221 1.03 -1.94 8.16
N GLY A 222 0.98 -1.54 6.88
CA GLY A 222 2.13 -1.52 6.00
C GLY A 222 3.26 -0.65 6.52
N ILE A 223 2.95 0.58 6.98
CA ILE A 223 3.93 1.49 7.57
C ILE A 223 4.60 0.86 8.79
N ILE A 224 3.82 0.29 9.71
CA ILE A 224 4.35 -0.38 10.91
C ILE A 224 5.25 -1.55 10.51
N SER A 225 4.81 -2.38 9.56
CA SER A 225 5.56 -3.53 9.09
C SER A 225 6.91 -3.10 8.51
N VAL A 226 6.95 -2.07 7.65
CA VAL A 226 8.19 -1.53 7.10
C VAL A 226 9.09 -1.02 8.21
N ILE A 227 8.57 -0.29 9.20
CA ILE A 227 9.36 0.24 10.32
C ILE A 227 9.97 -0.92 11.12
N VAL A 228 9.20 -1.91 11.51
CA VAL A 228 9.70 -3.05 12.30
C VAL A 228 10.75 -3.84 11.53
N ILE A 229 10.48 -4.18 10.27
CA ILE A 229 11.42 -4.91 9.41
C ILE A 229 12.70 -4.11 9.21
N SER A 230 12.60 -2.81 8.91
CA SER A 230 13.77 -1.96 8.70
C SER A 230 14.61 -1.83 9.97
N LEU A 231 14.02 -1.67 11.16
CA LEU A 231 14.76 -1.61 12.42
C LEU A 231 15.56 -2.89 12.69
N VAL A 232 14.97 -4.06 12.43
CA VAL A 232 15.68 -5.35 12.58
C VAL A 232 16.81 -5.45 11.56
N LEU A 233 16.54 -5.15 10.27
CA LEU A 233 17.56 -5.24 9.23
C LEU A 233 18.68 -4.20 9.37
N VAL A 234 18.37 -2.98 9.85
CA VAL A 234 19.37 -1.97 10.20
C VAL A 234 20.28 -2.49 11.34
N SER A 235 19.71 -3.11 12.35
CA SER A 235 20.48 -3.69 13.46
C SER A 235 21.44 -4.77 12.97
N ILE A 236 20.98 -5.67 12.11
CA ILE A 236 21.83 -6.71 11.51
C ILE A 236 22.87 -6.09 10.56
N GLY A 237 22.46 -5.12 9.73
CA GLY A 237 23.33 -4.43 8.78
C GLY A 237 24.48 -3.67 9.47
N ASN A 238 24.22 -3.03 10.60
CA ASN A 238 25.25 -2.38 11.41
C ASN A 238 26.19 -3.41 12.04
N ALA A 239 25.67 -4.52 12.57
CA ALA A 239 26.48 -5.57 13.17
C ALA A 239 27.36 -6.32 12.14
N SER A 240 26.92 -6.39 10.88
CA SER A 240 27.63 -7.07 9.80
C SER A 240 28.49 -6.16 8.93
N GLY A 241 28.50 -4.84 9.16
CA GLY A 241 29.24 -3.87 8.36
C GLY A 241 28.59 -3.57 6.99
N LEU A 242 27.44 -4.14 6.68
CA LEU A 242 26.75 -3.87 5.39
C LEU A 242 26.32 -2.41 5.23
N PHE A 243 26.12 -1.69 6.33
CA PHE A 243 25.74 -0.27 6.32
C PHE A 243 26.89 0.66 5.92
N GLU A 244 28.15 0.17 5.94
CA GLU A 244 29.32 0.96 5.58
C GLU A 244 29.47 1.12 4.06
N THR A 245 28.81 0.27 3.29
CA THR A 245 28.87 0.30 1.81
C THR A 245 27.57 0.79 1.18
N ALA A 246 27.67 1.61 0.14
CA ALA A 246 26.47 2.10 -0.57
C ALA A 246 25.61 0.97 -1.16
N ASP A 247 26.26 -0.11 -1.63
CA ASP A 247 25.54 -1.26 -2.18
C ASP A 247 24.88 -2.11 -1.11
N GLY A 248 25.49 -2.23 0.09
CA GLY A 248 24.89 -2.86 1.25
C GLY A 248 23.66 -2.09 1.74
N GLN A 249 23.69 -0.76 1.76
CA GLN A 249 22.51 0.07 2.10
C GLN A 249 21.37 -0.12 1.10
N LYS A 250 21.66 -0.14 -0.21
CA LYS A 250 20.67 -0.41 -1.26
C LYS A 250 20.07 -1.80 -1.12
N PHE A 251 20.92 -2.81 -0.88
CA PHE A 251 20.49 -4.18 -0.69
C PHE A 251 19.56 -4.32 0.53
N LEU A 252 19.94 -3.78 1.69
CA LEU A 252 19.10 -3.82 2.89
C LEU A 252 17.76 -3.09 2.70
N THR A 253 17.78 -1.96 1.97
CA THR A 253 16.55 -1.25 1.61
C THR A 253 15.65 -2.12 0.71
N ALA A 254 16.22 -2.73 -0.33
CA ALA A 254 15.49 -3.60 -1.22
C ALA A 254 14.94 -4.85 -0.50
N LEU A 255 15.73 -5.46 0.40
CA LEU A 255 15.31 -6.59 1.21
C LEU A 255 14.19 -6.21 2.19
N THR A 256 14.26 -5.01 2.79
CA THR A 256 13.18 -4.46 3.63
C THR A 256 11.89 -4.35 2.85
N LEU A 257 11.94 -3.74 1.66
CA LEU A 257 10.77 -3.55 0.81
C LEU A 257 10.22 -4.89 0.32
N PHE A 258 11.09 -5.83 -0.06
CA PHE A 258 10.69 -7.16 -0.50
C PHE A 258 9.97 -7.93 0.62
N THR A 259 10.54 -7.95 1.83
CA THR A 259 9.93 -8.61 3.00
C THR A 259 8.61 -7.94 3.40
N ALA A 260 8.56 -6.60 3.38
CA ALA A 260 7.35 -5.84 3.67
C ALA A 260 6.25 -6.08 2.63
N SER A 261 6.61 -6.25 1.35
CA SER A 261 5.63 -6.55 0.30
C SER A 261 4.98 -7.93 0.50
N ILE A 262 5.70 -8.93 1.01
CA ILE A 262 5.13 -10.22 1.37
C ILE A 262 4.08 -10.04 2.48
N VAL A 263 4.39 -9.26 3.52
CA VAL A 263 3.45 -8.97 4.61
C VAL A 263 2.21 -8.24 4.10
N LEU A 264 2.40 -7.22 3.26
CA LEU A 264 1.29 -6.44 2.69
C LEU A 264 0.41 -7.30 1.78
N THR A 265 1.01 -8.15 0.94
CA THR A 265 0.27 -9.10 0.10
C THR A 265 -0.59 -10.03 0.95
N THR A 266 -0.04 -10.54 2.06
CA THR A 266 -0.79 -11.37 3.01
C THR A 266 -1.99 -10.64 3.60
N ALA A 267 -1.82 -9.35 3.96
CA ALA A 267 -2.89 -8.49 4.44
C ALA A 267 -3.99 -8.30 3.40
N THR A 268 -3.60 -7.98 2.17
CA THR A 268 -4.53 -7.71 1.06
C THR A 268 -5.33 -8.95 0.70
N ILE A 269 -4.67 -10.10 0.54
CA ILE A 269 -5.35 -11.37 0.22
C ILE A 269 -6.31 -11.77 1.35
N SER A 270 -5.92 -11.60 2.62
CA SER A 270 -6.82 -11.86 3.74
C SER A 270 -8.04 -10.94 3.72
N ASN A 271 -7.85 -9.66 3.42
CA ASN A 271 -8.89 -8.67 3.29
C ASN A 271 -9.90 -9.04 2.19
N ASP A 272 -9.40 -9.38 1.01
CA ASP A 272 -10.23 -9.78 -0.13
C ASP A 272 -10.97 -11.08 0.15
N ASN A 273 -10.29 -12.09 0.70
CA ASN A 273 -10.90 -13.37 1.05
C ASN A 273 -12.07 -13.22 2.02
N LEU A 274 -11.89 -12.43 3.09
CA LEU A 274 -12.95 -12.23 4.08
C LEU A 274 -14.11 -11.39 3.53
N GLN A 275 -13.87 -10.46 2.62
CA GLN A 275 -14.91 -9.72 1.92
C GLN A 275 -15.71 -10.64 1.00
N ASP A 276 -15.03 -11.49 0.24
CA ASP A 276 -15.67 -12.47 -0.66
C ASP A 276 -16.50 -13.48 0.12
N LEU A 277 -15.96 -14.02 1.22
CA LEU A 277 -16.68 -14.93 2.10
C LEU A 277 -17.92 -14.27 2.73
N LYS A 278 -17.82 -12.98 3.10
CA LYS A 278 -18.98 -12.23 3.61
C LYS A 278 -20.05 -12.03 2.56
N THR A 279 -19.65 -11.69 1.34
CA THR A 279 -20.58 -11.59 0.20
C THR A 279 -21.19 -12.94 -0.12
N GLY A 280 -20.37 -13.99 -0.13
CA GLY A 280 -20.81 -15.37 -0.34
C GLY A 280 -21.83 -15.84 0.68
N LEU A 281 -21.65 -15.48 1.95
CA LEU A 281 -22.64 -15.78 3.01
C LEU A 281 -24.01 -15.20 2.68
N LEU A 282 -24.07 -13.96 2.14
CA LEU A 282 -25.32 -13.30 1.78
C LEU A 282 -26.07 -13.97 0.63
N VAL A 283 -25.34 -14.65 -0.26
CA VAL A 283 -25.91 -15.38 -1.42
C VAL A 283 -25.90 -16.90 -1.20
N GLU A 284 -25.63 -17.35 0.03
CA GLU A 284 -25.56 -18.76 0.43
C GLU A 284 -24.55 -19.59 -0.38
N ALA A 285 -23.43 -18.99 -0.78
CA ALA A 285 -22.35 -19.68 -1.48
C ALA A 285 -21.53 -20.56 -0.52
N THR A 286 -20.94 -21.63 -1.04
CA THR A 286 -20.11 -22.55 -0.26
C THR A 286 -18.71 -21.97 -0.05
N PRO A 287 -18.23 -21.75 1.21
CA PRO A 287 -16.98 -21.06 1.52
C PRO A 287 -15.74 -21.69 0.87
N TRP A 288 -15.55 -22.99 0.96
CA TRP A 288 -14.36 -23.66 0.41
C TRP A 288 -14.20 -23.44 -1.11
N ARG A 289 -15.31 -23.33 -1.86
CA ARG A 289 -15.27 -23.08 -3.31
C ARG A 289 -14.77 -21.68 -3.64
N GLN A 290 -15.15 -20.69 -2.83
CA GLN A 290 -14.69 -19.31 -2.97
C GLN A 290 -13.19 -19.22 -2.66
N GLN A 291 -12.73 -19.87 -1.60
CA GLN A 291 -11.31 -19.90 -1.24
C GLN A 291 -10.46 -20.59 -2.32
N VAL A 292 -10.92 -21.70 -2.89
CA VAL A 292 -10.23 -22.35 -4.02
C VAL A 292 -10.19 -21.43 -5.25
N ALA A 293 -11.29 -20.75 -5.56
CA ALA A 293 -11.34 -19.80 -6.67
C ALA A 293 -10.33 -18.64 -6.46
N LEU A 294 -10.23 -18.12 -5.23
CA LEU A 294 -9.24 -17.09 -4.88
C LEU A 294 -7.81 -17.60 -5.08
N ILE A 295 -7.50 -18.83 -4.63
CA ILE A 295 -6.16 -19.41 -4.82
C ILE A 295 -5.83 -19.54 -6.31
N ILE A 296 -6.77 -20.02 -7.12
CA ILE A 296 -6.61 -20.07 -8.59
C ILE A 296 -6.38 -18.68 -9.16
N GLY A 297 -7.17 -17.69 -8.74
CA GLY A 297 -7.03 -16.30 -9.15
C GLY A 297 -5.65 -15.72 -8.80
N CYS A 298 -5.15 -15.96 -7.60
CA CYS A 298 -3.80 -15.55 -7.18
C CYS A 298 -2.71 -16.20 -8.05
N PHE A 299 -2.85 -17.49 -8.36
CA PHE A 299 -1.90 -18.19 -9.21
C PHE A 299 -1.87 -17.64 -10.63
N VAL A 300 -3.04 -17.46 -11.24
CA VAL A 300 -3.17 -16.86 -12.57
C VAL A 300 -2.65 -15.42 -12.58
N GLY A 301 -2.99 -14.63 -11.55
CA GLY A 301 -2.48 -13.27 -11.39
C GLY A 301 -0.95 -13.23 -11.33
N ALA A 302 -0.34 -14.10 -10.56
CA ALA A 302 1.12 -14.19 -10.47
C ALA A 302 1.79 -14.53 -11.82
N LEU A 303 1.17 -15.39 -12.63
CA LEU A 303 1.66 -15.73 -13.97
C LEU A 303 1.54 -14.56 -14.96
N VAL A 304 0.53 -13.71 -14.81
CA VAL A 304 0.25 -12.61 -15.75
C VAL A 304 1.00 -11.34 -15.36
N ILE A 305 1.10 -11.04 -14.06
CA ILE A 305 1.68 -9.77 -13.58
C ILE A 305 3.15 -9.64 -13.99
N ALA A 306 3.96 -10.69 -13.86
CA ALA A 306 5.38 -10.64 -14.17
C ALA A 306 5.66 -10.28 -15.64
N PRO A 307 5.07 -10.95 -16.65
CA PRO A 307 5.22 -10.55 -18.05
C PRO A 307 4.69 -9.14 -18.35
N VAL A 308 3.58 -8.74 -17.73
CA VAL A 308 3.01 -7.40 -17.92
C VAL A 308 3.96 -6.33 -17.38
N LEU A 309 4.53 -6.52 -16.19
CA LEU A 309 5.53 -5.61 -15.63
C LEU A 309 6.79 -5.52 -16.50
N GLU A 310 7.23 -6.63 -17.09
CA GLU A 310 8.37 -6.66 -18.02
C GLU A 310 8.07 -5.82 -19.28
N ILE A 311 6.87 -5.99 -19.86
CA ILE A 311 6.43 -5.19 -21.01
C ILE A 311 6.38 -3.70 -20.65
N LEU A 312 5.81 -3.36 -19.49
CA LEU A 312 5.73 -1.97 -19.01
C LEU A 312 7.12 -1.38 -18.74
N TYR A 313 8.03 -2.16 -18.17
CA TYR A 313 9.41 -1.75 -17.96
C TYR A 313 10.11 -1.42 -19.28
N HIS A 314 10.01 -2.30 -20.28
CA HIS A 314 10.62 -2.07 -21.59
C HIS A 314 9.96 -0.93 -22.37
N ALA A 315 8.66 -0.70 -22.17
CA ALA A 315 7.92 0.36 -22.88
C ALA A 315 8.17 1.75 -22.28
N TYR A 316 8.15 1.86 -20.96
CA TYR A 316 8.15 3.15 -20.25
C TYR A 316 9.34 3.33 -19.30
N GLY A 317 9.98 2.25 -18.86
CA GLY A 317 10.93 2.29 -17.75
C GLY A 317 10.28 2.61 -16.40
N PHE A 318 11.07 2.47 -15.33
CA PHE A 318 10.64 2.91 -13.99
C PHE A 318 11.52 4.05 -13.51
N THR A 319 11.02 4.89 -12.62
CA THR A 319 11.81 5.98 -12.05
C THR A 319 13.09 5.45 -11.38
N GLY A 320 14.24 5.88 -11.88
CA GLY A 320 15.55 5.42 -11.41
C GLY A 320 16.07 4.13 -12.05
N ALA A 321 15.29 3.49 -12.94
CA ALA A 321 15.69 2.29 -13.67
C ALA A 321 15.13 2.32 -15.10
N LEU A 322 15.88 2.88 -16.02
CA LEU A 322 15.51 2.95 -17.42
C LEU A 322 16.10 1.76 -18.18
N PRO A 323 15.32 1.03 -19.01
CA PRO A 323 15.80 -0.12 -19.77
C PRO A 323 16.73 0.27 -20.91
N ARG A 324 16.71 1.55 -21.35
CA ARG A 324 17.52 2.09 -22.43
C ARG A 324 18.04 3.49 -22.09
N PRO A 325 19.29 3.83 -22.46
CA PRO A 325 19.90 5.13 -22.17
C PRO A 325 19.23 6.32 -22.87
N ASP A 326 18.53 6.06 -23.99
CA ASP A 326 17.86 7.06 -24.82
C ASP A 326 16.44 7.41 -24.34
N MET A 327 15.95 6.76 -23.29
CA MET A 327 14.63 7.05 -22.74
C MET A 327 14.63 8.33 -21.91
N ASP A 328 13.59 9.14 -22.10
CA ASP A 328 13.36 10.34 -21.30
C ASP A 328 12.93 9.97 -19.87
N PRO A 329 13.72 10.31 -18.83
CA PRO A 329 13.38 10.02 -17.44
C PRO A 329 12.06 10.66 -16.98
N SER A 330 11.59 11.71 -17.67
CA SER A 330 10.33 12.37 -17.35
C SER A 330 9.09 11.54 -17.72
N GLN A 331 9.25 10.59 -18.66
CA GLN A 331 8.19 9.68 -19.11
C GLN A 331 8.21 8.34 -18.40
N ALA A 332 9.19 8.08 -17.53
CA ALA A 332 9.27 6.85 -16.76
C ALA A 332 8.04 6.72 -15.83
N LEU A 333 7.55 5.48 -15.70
CA LEU A 333 6.47 5.19 -14.76
C LEU A 333 6.90 5.56 -13.35
N ARG A 334 6.14 6.44 -12.73
CA ARG A 334 6.31 6.90 -11.37
C ARG A 334 5.23 6.26 -10.50
N SER A 335 5.32 6.46 -9.20
CA SER A 335 4.28 6.01 -8.26
C SER A 335 2.90 6.64 -8.58
N GLU A 336 1.83 6.11 -8.00
CA GLU A 336 0.41 6.44 -8.26
C GLU A 336 0.08 7.94 -8.33
N GLU A 337 0.87 8.82 -7.70
CA GLU A 337 0.70 10.27 -7.78
C GLU A 337 0.78 10.81 -9.23
N HIS A 338 1.47 10.10 -10.13
CA HIS A 338 1.61 10.49 -11.53
C HIS A 338 0.78 9.68 -12.51
N THR A 339 0.23 8.54 -12.12
CA THR A 339 -0.68 7.76 -12.97
C THR A 339 -1.98 8.52 -13.25
N SER A 340 -2.45 9.34 -12.32
CA SER A 340 -3.59 10.23 -12.54
C SER A 340 -3.30 11.33 -13.59
N GLU A 341 -2.08 11.85 -13.65
CA GLU A 341 -1.65 12.80 -14.69
C GLU A 341 -1.48 12.14 -16.06
N LEU A 342 -0.99 10.89 -16.11
CA LEU A 342 -0.86 10.15 -17.36
C LEU A 342 -2.23 9.71 -17.92
N GLN A 343 -3.16 9.32 -17.05
CA GLN A 343 -4.54 9.04 -17.47
C GLN A 343 -5.24 10.28 -18.02
N SER A 344 -4.96 11.47 -17.49
CA SER A 344 -5.48 12.72 -18.04
C SER A 344 -4.85 13.05 -19.40
N ARG A 345 -3.57 12.76 -19.63
CA ARG A 345 -2.88 13.01 -20.92
C ARG A 345 -3.28 12.02 -22.02
N VAL A 346 -3.44 10.73 -21.70
CA VAL A 346 -3.88 9.70 -22.65
C VAL A 346 -5.33 9.89 -23.07
N SER A 347 -6.17 10.52 -22.25
CA SER A 347 -7.55 10.85 -22.63
C SER A 347 -7.67 12.09 -23.53
N ILE A 348 -6.58 12.80 -23.80
CA ILE A 348 -6.53 14.05 -24.60
C ILE A 348 -5.92 13.80 -26.01
N SER A 349 -5.25 12.69 -26.24
CA SER A 349 -4.78 12.26 -27.56
C SER A 349 -5.77 11.31 -28.21
#